data_0e3e479e716cc86c45023bdaa98d4256
#
_entry.id   0e3e479e716cc86c45023bdaa98d4256
#
_cell.length_a   1.000
_cell.length_b   1.000
_cell.length_c   1.000
_cell.angle_alpha   90.00
_cell.angle_beta   90.00
_cell.angle_gamma   90.00
#
_symmetry.space_group_name_H-M   'P 1'
#
loop_
_entity.id
_entity.type
_entity.pdbx_description
1 polymer ?
#
loop_
_entity_poly.entity_id
_entity_poly.type
_entity_poly.pdbx_seq_one_letter_code
_entity_poly.pdbx_strand_id
1 'polypeptide(L)'
;MIDYDKLISEKCRVMKPSGIRKFFDIAAQMDNVISLGVGEPDFQTPWNVRQAAITSLEKGKTKYTANSGLAELRKAISENIRKNTGISYCDNDEIIVTVGGSEGIDISIRTLIESGDEVLIVEPCFVCYAPIVSLCGGVPVSVQTTEETQFRLTPEMLREKITDKTKLLILPFPN
;
A
#
# COMPACT_ATOMS: atom_id res chain seq x y z
N MET A 1 4.35 -37.04 -10.85
CA MET A 1 4.83 -35.63 -10.69
C MET A 1 3.64 -34.78 -10.37
N ILE A 2 3.70 -33.93 -9.34
CA ILE A 2 2.59 -33.04 -8.98
C ILE A 2 2.51 -31.92 -10.02
N ASP A 3 1.32 -31.71 -10.58
CA ASP A 3 1.04 -30.62 -11.48
C ASP A 3 0.66 -29.38 -10.64
N TYR A 4 1.65 -28.52 -10.38
CA TYR A 4 1.49 -27.34 -9.53
C TYR A 4 0.54 -26.31 -10.14
N ASP A 5 0.40 -26.26 -11.46
CA ASP A 5 -0.50 -25.31 -12.14
C ASP A 5 -1.96 -25.59 -11.81
N LYS A 6 -2.31 -26.83 -11.48
CA LYS A 6 -3.66 -27.19 -11.03
C LYS A 6 -3.95 -26.86 -9.57
N LEU A 7 -2.90 -26.61 -8.77
CA LEU A 7 -3.04 -26.26 -7.35
C LEU A 7 -3.17 -24.74 -7.12
N ILE A 8 -2.67 -23.94 -8.07
CA ILE A 8 -2.67 -22.50 -7.96
C ILE A 8 -4.01 -21.97 -8.46
N SER A 9 -4.64 -21.05 -7.70
CA SER A 9 -5.88 -20.40 -8.13
C SER A 9 -5.69 -19.67 -9.46
N GLU A 10 -6.73 -19.60 -10.27
CA GLU A 10 -6.66 -18.94 -11.57
C GLU A 10 -6.29 -17.46 -11.45
N LYS A 11 -6.79 -16.76 -10.43
CA LYS A 11 -6.44 -15.37 -10.12
C LYS A 11 -4.93 -15.18 -9.93
N CYS A 12 -4.27 -16.11 -9.24
CA CYS A 12 -2.81 -16.05 -9.04
C CYS A 12 -2.04 -16.45 -10.31
N ARG A 13 -2.57 -17.38 -11.11
CA ARG A 13 -1.92 -17.88 -12.33
C ARG A 13 -1.80 -16.80 -13.41
N VAL A 14 -2.82 -15.95 -13.54
CA VAL A 14 -2.84 -14.88 -14.54
C VAL A 14 -2.06 -13.63 -14.10
N MET A 15 -1.69 -13.54 -12.81
CA MET A 15 -0.92 -12.42 -12.30
C MET A 15 0.53 -12.47 -12.79
N LYS A 16 0.98 -11.34 -13.33
CA LYS A 16 2.37 -11.19 -13.74
C LYS A 16 3.24 -10.81 -12.53
N PRO A 17 4.41 -11.44 -12.35
CA PRO A 17 5.38 -10.99 -11.33
C PRO A 17 5.77 -9.53 -11.56
N SER A 18 5.97 -8.81 -10.45
CA SER A 18 6.52 -7.45 -10.53
C SER A 18 7.92 -7.45 -11.16
N GLY A 19 8.14 -6.57 -12.14
CA GLY A 19 9.45 -6.40 -12.77
C GLY A 19 10.53 -5.79 -11.86
N ILE A 20 10.15 -5.21 -10.72
CA ILE A 20 11.05 -4.49 -9.82
C ILE A 20 12.21 -5.39 -9.34
N ARG A 21 11.94 -6.66 -9.00
CA ARG A 21 12.99 -7.59 -8.54
C ARG A 21 14.09 -7.80 -9.56
N LYS A 22 13.77 -7.86 -10.85
CA LYS A 22 14.78 -8.00 -11.91
C LYS A 22 15.75 -6.85 -11.92
N PHE A 23 15.29 -5.63 -11.65
CA PHE A 23 16.16 -4.46 -11.57
C PHE A 23 17.06 -4.51 -10.34
N PHE A 24 16.60 -5.01 -9.21
CA PHE A 24 17.44 -5.24 -8.04
C PHE A 24 18.53 -6.27 -8.30
N ASP A 25 18.18 -7.38 -8.93
CA ASP A 25 19.14 -8.44 -9.26
C ASP A 25 20.22 -7.91 -10.22
N ILE A 26 19.85 -7.06 -11.17
CA ILE A 26 20.79 -6.40 -12.09
C ILE A 26 21.67 -5.39 -11.33
N ALA A 27 21.06 -4.52 -10.52
CA ALA A 27 21.79 -3.51 -9.77
C ALA A 27 22.79 -4.12 -8.77
N ALA A 28 22.44 -5.26 -8.15
CA ALA A 28 23.29 -5.99 -7.23
C ALA A 28 24.56 -6.61 -7.91
N GLN A 29 24.54 -6.78 -9.23
CA GLN A 29 25.65 -7.31 -10.02
C GLN A 29 26.54 -6.21 -10.63
N MET A 30 26.22 -4.97 -10.43
CA MET A 30 26.94 -3.84 -11.00
C MET A 30 27.69 -3.06 -9.91
N ASP A 31 28.95 -2.70 -10.18
CA ASP A 31 29.72 -1.81 -9.30
C ASP A 31 29.33 -0.35 -9.52
N ASN A 32 29.36 0.44 -8.44
CA ASN A 32 29.12 1.89 -8.46
C ASN A 32 27.76 2.34 -9.00
N VAL A 33 26.70 1.58 -8.75
CA VAL A 33 25.34 1.93 -9.15
C VAL A 33 24.70 2.92 -8.17
N ILE A 34 24.19 4.02 -8.70
CA ILE A 34 23.25 4.88 -7.96
C ILE A 34 21.84 4.34 -8.25
N SER A 35 21.23 3.65 -7.27
CA SER A 35 19.91 3.09 -7.43
C SER A 35 18.84 4.14 -7.15
N LEU A 36 17.92 4.34 -8.09
CA LEU A 36 16.69 5.10 -7.92
C LEU A 36 15.47 4.18 -7.89
N GLY A 37 15.68 2.87 -7.68
CA GLY A 37 14.63 1.85 -7.83
C GLY A 37 13.70 1.72 -6.63
N VAL A 38 14.17 2.06 -5.42
CA VAL A 38 13.35 2.03 -4.20
C VAL A 38 13.42 3.39 -3.53
N GLY A 39 12.24 3.92 -3.22
CA GLY A 39 12.11 5.13 -2.43
C GLY A 39 12.30 4.85 -0.95
N GLU A 40 13.55 4.65 -0.51
CA GLU A 40 13.87 4.53 0.90
C GLU A 40 14.80 5.67 1.34
N PRO A 41 14.62 6.19 2.57
CA PRO A 41 15.52 7.22 3.11
C PRO A 41 16.95 6.68 3.25
N ASP A 42 17.94 7.47 2.85
CA ASP A 42 19.37 7.20 3.08
C ASP A 42 19.82 7.54 4.51
N PHE A 43 18.93 8.11 5.31
CA PHE A 43 19.16 8.39 6.73
C PHE A 43 18.87 7.18 7.61
N GLN A 44 19.72 6.95 8.59
CA GLN A 44 19.41 5.98 9.63
C GLN A 44 18.24 6.45 10.50
N THR A 45 17.41 5.51 10.93
CA THR A 45 16.36 5.80 11.93
C THR A 45 16.95 6.54 13.14
N PRO A 46 16.36 7.65 13.58
CA PRO A 46 16.88 8.43 14.71
C PRO A 46 17.16 7.59 15.95
N TRP A 47 18.25 7.93 16.65
CA TRP A 47 18.74 7.11 17.76
C TRP A 47 17.68 6.89 18.86
N ASN A 48 16.92 7.93 19.21
CA ASN A 48 15.87 7.83 20.22
C ASN A 48 14.79 6.80 19.85
N VAL A 49 14.47 6.67 18.56
CA VAL A 49 13.49 5.67 18.06
C VAL A 49 14.10 4.26 18.16
N ARG A 50 15.35 4.09 17.71
CA ARG A 50 16.06 2.80 17.82
C ARG A 50 16.21 2.38 19.29
N GLN A 51 16.59 3.29 20.16
CA GLN A 51 16.75 3.03 21.60
C GLN A 51 15.41 2.63 22.24
N ALA A 52 14.31 3.27 21.88
CA ALA A 52 12.98 2.89 22.36
C ALA A 52 12.60 1.46 21.94
N ALA A 53 12.91 1.07 20.70
CA ALA A 53 12.68 -0.29 20.22
C ALA A 53 13.53 -1.32 20.99
N ILE A 54 14.82 -1.07 21.17
CA ILE A 54 15.74 -1.94 21.95
C ILE A 54 15.21 -2.10 23.39
N THR A 55 14.88 -0.99 24.05
CA THR A 55 14.36 -1.00 25.41
C THR A 55 13.03 -1.75 25.54
N SER A 56 12.18 -1.72 24.50
CA SER A 56 10.94 -2.49 24.50
C SER A 56 11.18 -4.00 24.49
N LEU A 57 12.19 -4.45 23.73
CA LEU A 57 12.62 -5.85 23.71
C LEU A 57 13.25 -6.27 25.04
N GLU A 58 14.16 -5.47 25.59
CA GLU A 58 14.78 -5.72 26.90
C GLU A 58 13.74 -5.84 28.02
N LYS A 59 12.64 -5.08 27.95
CA LYS A 59 11.50 -5.16 28.88
C LYS A 59 10.54 -6.31 28.60
N GLY A 60 10.85 -7.18 27.62
CA GLY A 60 10.04 -8.34 27.29
C GLY A 60 8.67 -7.99 26.67
N LYS A 61 8.53 -6.84 25.99
CA LYS A 61 7.30 -6.47 25.28
C LYS A 61 7.19 -7.24 23.95
N THR A 62 7.09 -8.57 24.04
CA THR A 62 7.10 -9.48 22.88
C THR A 62 5.85 -10.36 22.79
N LYS A 63 4.77 -9.97 23.48
CA LYS A 63 3.50 -10.68 23.50
C LYS A 63 2.55 -10.19 22.40
N TYR A 64 1.50 -10.96 22.16
CA TYR A 64 0.43 -10.54 21.25
C TYR A 64 -0.21 -9.22 21.68
N THR A 65 -0.62 -8.44 20.72
CA THR A 65 -1.41 -7.22 20.89
C THR A 65 -2.88 -7.48 20.53
N ALA A 66 -3.72 -6.46 20.69
CA ALA A 66 -5.05 -6.48 20.06
C ALA A 66 -4.91 -6.53 18.54
N ASN A 67 -5.91 -7.10 17.84
CA ASN A 67 -5.92 -7.18 16.37
C ASN A 67 -5.82 -5.81 15.69
N SER A 68 -6.35 -4.77 16.32
CA SER A 68 -6.24 -3.38 15.84
C SER A 68 -4.89 -2.71 16.17
N GLY A 69 -3.98 -3.41 16.85
CA GLY A 69 -2.68 -2.88 17.29
C GLY A 69 -2.68 -2.37 18.73
N LEU A 70 -1.51 -1.96 19.20
CA LEU A 70 -1.31 -1.42 20.56
C LEU A 70 -2.17 -0.17 20.80
N ALA A 71 -2.90 -0.12 21.91
CA ALA A 71 -3.78 1.00 22.25
C ALA A 71 -2.99 2.32 22.36
N GLU A 72 -1.81 2.28 22.97
CA GLU A 72 -0.93 3.45 23.11
C GLU A 72 -0.47 3.98 21.74
N LEU A 73 -0.21 3.10 20.77
CA LEU A 73 0.17 3.50 19.43
C LEU A 73 -1.02 4.13 18.69
N ARG A 74 -2.20 3.52 18.76
CA ARG A 74 -3.41 4.07 18.14
C ARG A 74 -3.76 5.46 18.69
N LYS A 75 -3.64 5.63 20.02
CA LYS A 75 -3.82 6.94 20.65
C LYS A 75 -2.79 7.96 20.14
N ALA A 76 -1.52 7.59 20.07
CA ALA A 76 -0.47 8.48 19.56
C ALA A 76 -0.71 8.86 18.08
N ILE A 77 -1.22 7.93 17.26
CA ILE A 77 -1.61 8.18 15.86
C ILE A 77 -2.76 9.19 15.81
N SER A 78 -3.83 8.97 16.58
CA SER A 78 -4.97 9.90 16.68
C SER A 78 -4.54 11.33 17.05
N GLU A 79 -3.72 11.44 18.10
CA GLU A 79 -3.18 12.74 18.55
C GLU A 79 -2.32 13.41 17.49
N ASN A 80 -1.46 12.65 16.80
CA ASN A 80 -0.61 13.18 15.73
C ASN A 80 -1.41 13.66 14.52
N ILE A 81 -2.42 12.90 14.10
CA ILE A 81 -3.31 13.31 13.00
C ILE A 81 -4.05 14.59 13.39
N ARG A 82 -4.63 14.63 14.58
CA ARG A 82 -5.32 15.82 15.08
C ARG A 82 -4.43 17.06 15.09
N LYS A 83 -3.19 16.91 15.54
CA LYS A 83 -2.21 18.00 15.60
C LYS A 83 -1.86 18.54 14.21
N ASN A 84 -1.72 17.67 13.20
CA ASN A 84 -1.24 18.03 11.87
C ASN A 84 -2.36 18.45 10.91
N THR A 85 -3.57 17.93 11.08
CA THR A 85 -4.68 18.12 10.14
C THR A 85 -5.91 18.79 10.75
N GLY A 86 -6.01 18.84 12.09
CA GLY A 86 -7.20 19.26 12.80
C GLY A 86 -8.31 18.21 12.86
N ILE A 87 -8.15 17.06 12.19
CA ILE A 87 -9.14 15.98 12.15
C ILE A 87 -8.91 15.04 13.34
N SER A 88 -9.98 14.66 14.02
CA SER A 88 -9.93 13.70 15.14
C SER A 88 -10.51 12.36 14.73
N TYR A 89 -9.82 11.29 15.08
CA TYR A 89 -10.28 9.91 14.96
C TYR A 89 -10.36 9.25 16.33
N CYS A 90 -11.37 8.41 16.53
CA CYS A 90 -11.47 7.58 17.73
C CYS A 90 -10.39 6.50 17.69
N ASP A 91 -9.51 6.48 18.68
CA ASP A 91 -8.41 5.53 18.76
C ASP A 91 -8.85 4.09 18.99
N ASN A 92 -10.08 3.85 19.50
CA ASN A 92 -10.62 2.52 19.69
C ASN A 92 -11.23 1.92 18.43
N ASP A 93 -11.95 2.71 17.63
CA ASP A 93 -12.86 2.19 16.60
C ASP A 93 -12.46 2.61 15.17
N GLU A 94 -11.63 3.67 15.01
CA GLU A 94 -11.35 4.25 13.70
C GLU A 94 -9.87 4.11 13.28
N ILE A 95 -9.05 3.40 14.05
CA ILE A 95 -7.62 3.21 13.76
C ILE A 95 -7.25 1.74 13.86
N ILE A 96 -6.67 1.22 12.78
CA ILE A 96 -6.07 -0.13 12.71
C ILE A 96 -4.59 0.02 12.34
N VAL A 97 -3.72 -0.65 13.09
CA VAL A 97 -2.29 -0.74 12.78
C VAL A 97 -2.05 -2.03 12.00
N THR A 98 -1.46 -1.89 10.82
CA THR A 98 -1.19 -3.00 9.89
C THR A 98 0.30 -3.26 9.72
N VAL A 99 0.66 -4.43 9.20
CA VAL A 99 2.04 -4.80 8.85
C VAL A 99 2.39 -4.17 7.49
N GLY A 100 2.61 -2.85 7.52
CA GLY A 100 2.88 -2.04 6.34
C GLY A 100 1.62 -1.55 5.62
N GLY A 101 1.81 -0.53 4.75
CA GLY A 101 0.72 0.09 3.99
C GLY A 101 0.02 -0.86 3.03
N SER A 102 0.74 -1.87 2.49
CA SER A 102 0.14 -2.85 1.57
C SER A 102 -0.94 -3.70 2.23
N GLU A 103 -0.78 -4.08 3.49
CA GLU A 103 -1.84 -4.77 4.24
C GLU A 103 -3.04 -3.84 4.48
N GLY A 104 -2.78 -2.58 4.84
CA GLY A 104 -3.85 -1.59 5.00
C GLY A 104 -4.68 -1.41 3.73
N ILE A 105 -4.02 -1.36 2.57
CA ILE A 105 -4.67 -1.28 1.26
C ILE A 105 -5.45 -2.56 0.97
N ASP A 106 -4.85 -3.74 1.19
CA ASP A 106 -5.51 -5.03 0.95
C ASP A 106 -6.78 -5.19 1.80
N ILE A 107 -6.70 -4.89 3.10
CA ILE A 107 -7.85 -4.94 4.00
C ILE A 107 -8.96 -3.97 3.55
N SER A 108 -8.58 -2.74 3.19
CA SER A 108 -9.53 -1.72 2.74
C SER A 108 -10.27 -2.17 1.46
N ILE A 109 -9.52 -2.66 0.46
CA ILE A 109 -10.10 -3.13 -0.79
C ILE A 109 -11.00 -4.35 -0.55
N ARG A 110 -10.56 -5.36 0.23
CA ARG A 110 -11.37 -6.54 0.58
C ARG A 110 -12.67 -6.19 1.28
N THR A 111 -12.66 -5.12 2.07
CA THR A 111 -13.84 -4.68 2.82
C THR A 111 -14.87 -3.97 1.93
N LEU A 112 -14.39 -3.27 0.90
CA LEU A 112 -15.22 -2.36 0.11
C LEU A 112 -15.67 -2.93 -1.24
N ILE A 113 -14.90 -3.88 -1.83
CA ILE A 113 -15.07 -4.32 -3.21
C ILE A 113 -15.69 -5.70 -3.29
N GLU A 114 -16.69 -5.82 -4.14
CA GLU A 114 -17.27 -7.08 -4.58
C GLU A 114 -16.78 -7.46 -6.00
N SER A 115 -17.12 -8.69 -6.41
CA SER A 115 -16.70 -9.16 -7.74
C SER A 115 -17.36 -8.36 -8.85
N GLY A 116 -16.53 -7.77 -9.70
CA GLY A 116 -16.94 -6.95 -10.84
C GLY A 116 -17.04 -5.46 -10.55
N ASP A 117 -16.85 -5.02 -9.29
CA ASP A 117 -16.73 -3.60 -8.97
C ASP A 117 -15.46 -3.01 -9.60
N GLU A 118 -15.57 -1.82 -10.14
CA GLU A 118 -14.46 -1.09 -10.75
C GLU A 118 -13.75 -0.19 -9.73
N VAL A 119 -12.42 -0.24 -9.77
CA VAL A 119 -11.55 0.60 -8.95
C VAL A 119 -10.69 1.45 -9.86
N LEU A 120 -10.88 2.76 -9.84
CA LEU A 120 -10.03 3.69 -10.57
C LEU A 120 -8.68 3.80 -9.87
N ILE A 121 -7.61 3.65 -10.63
CA ILE A 121 -6.23 3.71 -10.14
C ILE A 121 -5.48 4.75 -10.97
N VAL A 122 -5.04 5.81 -10.30
CA VAL A 122 -4.25 6.87 -10.96
C VAL A 122 -2.83 6.38 -11.17
N GLU A 123 -2.34 6.44 -12.41
CA GLU A 123 -1.01 5.98 -12.80
C GLU A 123 -0.16 7.12 -13.38
N PRO A 124 1.18 7.06 -13.18
CA PRO A 124 1.96 5.99 -12.57
C PRO A 124 1.69 5.86 -11.06
N CYS A 125 1.80 4.64 -10.51
CA CYS A 125 1.50 4.38 -9.10
C CYS A 125 2.28 3.17 -8.56
N PHE A 126 2.12 2.90 -7.27
CA PHE A 126 2.70 1.72 -6.65
C PHE A 126 2.09 0.43 -7.21
N VAL A 127 2.96 -0.52 -7.52
CA VAL A 127 2.63 -1.74 -8.26
C VAL A 127 1.64 -2.69 -7.59
N CYS A 128 1.33 -2.53 -6.32
CA CYS A 128 0.45 -3.44 -5.60
C CYS A 128 -1.05 -3.18 -5.81
N TYR A 129 -1.46 -1.98 -6.22
CA TYR A 129 -2.88 -1.59 -6.25
C TYR A 129 -3.71 -2.47 -7.20
N ALA A 130 -3.35 -2.51 -8.48
CA ALA A 130 -4.09 -3.30 -9.46
C ALA A 130 -4.11 -4.81 -9.14
N PRO A 131 -3.00 -5.45 -8.74
CA PRO A 131 -3.01 -6.83 -8.28
C PRO A 131 -3.94 -7.10 -7.11
N ILE A 132 -3.97 -6.24 -6.07
CA ILE A 132 -4.85 -6.43 -4.92
C ILE A 132 -6.32 -6.34 -5.35
N VAL A 133 -6.69 -5.35 -6.15
CA VAL A 133 -8.05 -5.21 -6.72
C VAL A 133 -8.45 -6.49 -7.46
N SER A 134 -7.59 -7.00 -8.35
CA SER A 134 -7.85 -8.22 -9.12
C SER A 134 -7.99 -9.45 -8.22
N LEU A 135 -7.17 -9.59 -7.17
CA LEU A 135 -7.27 -10.69 -6.21
C LEU A 135 -8.60 -10.65 -5.44
N CYS A 136 -9.12 -9.46 -5.14
CA CYS A 136 -10.42 -9.30 -4.50
C CYS A 136 -11.59 -9.54 -5.46
N GLY A 137 -11.33 -9.70 -6.76
CA GLY A 137 -12.37 -9.90 -7.79
C GLY A 137 -12.88 -8.63 -8.43
N GLY A 138 -12.34 -7.47 -8.04
CA GLY A 138 -12.62 -6.19 -8.67
C GLY A 138 -11.89 -6.03 -10.01
N VAL A 139 -12.26 -5.00 -10.74
CA VAL A 139 -11.71 -4.63 -12.04
C VAL A 139 -10.87 -3.36 -11.87
N PRO A 140 -9.52 -3.44 -11.97
CA PRO A 140 -8.70 -2.24 -11.93
C PRO A 140 -8.86 -1.44 -13.23
N VAL A 141 -9.21 -0.17 -13.11
CA VAL A 141 -9.38 0.76 -14.23
C VAL A 141 -8.30 1.83 -14.13
N SER A 142 -7.37 1.82 -15.07
CA SER A 142 -6.27 2.78 -15.10
C SER A 142 -6.72 4.17 -15.55
N VAL A 143 -6.30 5.19 -14.78
CA VAL A 143 -6.42 6.61 -15.14
C VAL A 143 -4.99 7.12 -15.34
N GLN A 144 -4.58 7.20 -16.61
CA GLN A 144 -3.21 7.57 -16.98
C GLN A 144 -2.99 9.07 -16.83
N THR A 145 -1.96 9.45 -16.08
CA THR A 145 -1.40 10.81 -16.10
C THR A 145 -0.05 10.78 -16.84
N THR A 146 0.30 11.87 -17.50
CA THR A 146 1.48 11.92 -18.36
C THR A 146 2.39 13.10 -18.02
N GLU A 147 3.60 13.09 -18.55
CA GLU A 147 4.55 14.20 -18.43
C GLU A 147 3.97 15.50 -19.04
N GLU A 148 3.23 15.40 -20.14
CA GLU A 148 2.59 16.55 -20.80
C GLU A 148 1.58 17.25 -19.87
N THR A 149 0.90 16.50 -19.03
CA THR A 149 -0.01 17.03 -17.99
C THR A 149 0.70 17.35 -16.67
N GLN A 150 2.02 17.20 -16.61
CA GLN A 150 2.81 17.29 -15.37
C GLN A 150 2.29 16.33 -14.29
N PHE A 151 1.83 15.15 -14.70
CA PHE A 151 1.22 14.13 -13.84
C PHE A 151 0.03 14.64 -13.02
N ARG A 152 -0.66 15.68 -13.51
CA ARG A 152 -1.87 16.22 -12.86
C ARG A 152 -3.08 15.39 -13.23
N LEU A 153 -3.79 14.93 -12.22
CA LEU A 153 -5.11 14.36 -12.37
C LEU A 153 -6.15 15.48 -12.51
N THR A 154 -7.01 15.40 -13.53
CA THR A 154 -8.13 16.34 -13.68
C THR A 154 -9.48 15.66 -13.48
N PRO A 155 -10.53 16.40 -13.11
CA PRO A 155 -11.87 15.83 -12.99
C PRO A 155 -12.38 15.21 -14.30
N GLU A 156 -11.98 15.73 -15.44
CA GLU A 156 -12.37 15.23 -16.77
C GLU A 156 -11.84 13.82 -17.01
N MET A 157 -10.56 13.57 -16.67
CA MET A 157 -9.93 12.25 -16.77
C MET A 157 -10.68 11.19 -15.93
N LEU A 158 -11.18 11.58 -14.76
CA LEU A 158 -12.00 10.70 -13.94
C LEU A 158 -13.38 10.49 -14.55
N ARG A 159 -14.07 11.56 -15.01
CA ARG A 159 -15.39 11.46 -15.61
C ARG A 159 -15.44 10.53 -16.81
N GLU A 160 -14.38 10.49 -17.60
CA GLU A 160 -14.25 9.59 -18.76
C GLU A 160 -14.17 8.11 -18.36
N LYS A 161 -13.76 7.80 -17.14
CA LYS A 161 -13.54 6.44 -16.65
C LYS A 161 -14.60 5.95 -15.68
N ILE A 162 -15.37 6.86 -15.08
CA ILE A 162 -16.43 6.51 -14.15
C ILE A 162 -17.58 5.84 -14.89
N THR A 163 -18.01 4.69 -14.36
CA THR A 163 -19.22 3.97 -14.79
C THR A 163 -20.11 3.68 -13.58
N ASP A 164 -21.27 3.06 -13.80
CA ASP A 164 -22.17 2.63 -12.73
C ASP A 164 -21.56 1.53 -11.83
N LYS A 165 -20.45 0.91 -12.27
CA LYS A 165 -19.69 -0.11 -11.51
C LYS A 165 -18.54 0.48 -10.72
N THR A 166 -18.21 1.75 -10.92
CA THR A 166 -17.11 2.40 -10.23
C THR A 166 -17.46 2.59 -8.76
N LYS A 167 -16.67 1.98 -7.89
CA LYS A 167 -16.90 1.99 -6.43
C LYS A 167 -15.80 2.68 -5.65
N LEU A 168 -14.57 2.68 -6.14
CA LEU A 168 -13.41 3.18 -5.41
C LEU A 168 -12.47 3.94 -6.34
N LEU A 169 -11.82 4.97 -5.81
CA LEU A 169 -10.68 5.65 -6.42
C LEU A 169 -9.47 5.49 -5.50
N ILE A 170 -8.37 4.97 -6.05
CA ILE A 170 -7.06 4.98 -5.38
C ILE A 170 -6.27 6.16 -5.92
N LEU A 171 -6.00 7.10 -5.03
CA LEU A 171 -5.25 8.31 -5.33
C LEU A 171 -3.96 8.33 -4.51
N PRO A 172 -2.81 7.96 -5.12
CA PRO A 172 -1.52 8.10 -4.45
C PRO A 172 -1.19 9.58 -4.28
N PHE A 173 -0.79 9.97 -3.08
CA PHE A 173 -0.40 11.35 -2.79
C PHE A 173 0.58 11.42 -1.60
N PRO A 174 1.73 12.09 -1.74
CA PRO A 174 2.31 12.56 -3.03
C PRO A 174 2.75 11.37 -3.90
N ASN A 175 2.82 11.61 -5.21
CA ASN A 175 3.28 10.64 -6.19
C ASN A 175 4.36 11.30 -7.07
#